data_8f87c5a5c2db910d18565f60c39a01fe
#
_entry.id   8f87c5a5c2db910d18565f60c39a01fe
#
_cell.length_a   1.000
_cell.length_b   1.000
_cell.length_c   1.000
_cell.angle_alpha   90.00
_cell.angle_beta   90.00
_cell.angle_gamma   90.00
#
_symmetry.space_group_name_H-M   'P 1'
#
loop_
_entity.id
_entity.type
_entity.pdbx_description
1 polymer ?
#
loop_
_entity_poly.entity_id
_entity_poly.type
_entity_poly.pdbx_seq_one_letter_code
_entity_poly.pdbx_strand_id
1 'polypeptide(L)'
;MRKKRQFIEGAFYHVTSRTNNKVRVFDNEIGREIMLQVLREAKEKFCFKLSNFCVMPTHLHLLVQPCEDANLSRIMHWIKLHSAKLWNFASGAENHVWGNRYFSRAIRDQQEYDSVMNYIDQNPVAAGLVPTPEEWRASGSFHKVRKISGLIG
;
A
#
# COMPACT_ATOMS: atom_id res chain seq x y z
N MET A 1 14.14 -7.75 22.20
CA MET A 1 12.98 -6.84 22.35
C MET A 1 12.72 -6.08 21.07
N ARG A 2 11.48 -6.01 20.63
CA ARG A 2 11.10 -5.16 19.49
C ARG A 2 11.25 -3.69 19.88
N LYS A 3 12.01 -2.91 19.12
CA LYS A 3 11.96 -1.45 19.25
C LYS A 3 10.55 -0.97 18.93
N LYS A 4 9.95 -0.23 19.84
CA LYS A 4 8.65 0.42 19.61
C LYS A 4 8.82 1.41 18.45
N ARG A 5 7.90 1.37 17.49
CA ARG A 5 7.90 2.35 16.39
C ARG A 5 7.61 3.74 16.96
N GLN A 6 8.44 4.69 16.57
CA GLN A 6 8.20 6.10 16.87
C GLN A 6 7.63 6.75 15.62
N PHE A 7 6.53 7.47 15.78
CA PHE A 7 5.88 8.19 14.69
C PHE A 7 6.03 9.69 14.90
N ILE A 8 6.33 10.38 13.81
CA ILE A 8 6.45 11.83 13.76
C ILE A 8 5.11 12.39 13.27
N GLU A 9 4.47 13.23 14.08
CA GLU A 9 3.21 13.87 13.74
C GLU A 9 3.34 14.72 12.48
N GLY A 10 2.37 14.59 11.56
CA GLY A 10 2.34 15.34 10.30
C GLY A 10 3.31 14.85 9.23
N ALA A 11 4.12 13.82 9.51
CA ALA A 11 5.07 13.31 8.53
C ALA A 11 4.39 12.41 7.50
N PHE A 12 4.96 12.39 6.29
CA PHE A 12 4.69 11.36 5.31
C PHE A 12 5.55 10.12 5.60
N TYR A 13 5.00 8.96 5.33
CA TYR A 13 5.71 7.67 5.50
C TYR A 13 5.70 6.87 4.22
N HIS A 14 6.85 6.36 3.84
CA HIS A 14 6.94 5.28 2.87
C HIS A 14 6.75 3.96 3.61
N VAL A 15 5.70 3.25 3.28
CA VAL A 15 5.36 1.96 3.88
C VAL A 15 5.53 0.87 2.86
N THR A 16 6.19 -0.22 3.24
CA THR A 16 6.30 -1.44 2.45
C THR A 16 5.84 -2.62 3.28
N SER A 17 4.92 -3.40 2.75
CA SER A 17 4.46 -4.64 3.37
C SER A 17 4.62 -5.80 2.38
N ARG A 18 5.25 -6.89 2.81
CA ARG A 18 5.51 -8.07 1.98
C ARG A 18 4.58 -9.21 2.35
N THR A 19 4.21 -9.99 1.35
CA THR A 19 3.46 -11.23 1.59
C THR A 19 4.35 -12.26 2.30
N ASN A 20 3.71 -13.13 3.07
CA ASN A 20 4.38 -14.21 3.78
C ASN A 20 4.98 -15.21 2.78
N ASN A 21 6.25 -15.56 2.94
CA ASN A 21 6.97 -16.48 2.07
C ASN A 21 6.88 -16.15 0.57
N LYS A 22 6.77 -14.87 0.23
CA LYS A 22 6.65 -14.36 -1.14
C LYS A 22 5.48 -14.99 -1.92
N VAL A 23 4.38 -15.30 -1.21
CA VAL A 23 3.15 -15.78 -1.86
C VAL A 23 2.63 -14.70 -2.81
N ARG A 24 2.34 -15.09 -4.05
CA ARG A 24 1.97 -14.14 -5.12
C ARG A 24 0.47 -13.87 -5.16
N VAL A 25 -0.09 -13.43 -4.04
CA VAL A 25 -1.53 -13.12 -3.89
C VAL A 25 -1.97 -12.06 -4.90
N PHE A 26 -1.14 -11.04 -5.10
CA PHE A 26 -1.46 -9.89 -5.95
C PHE A 26 -0.97 -10.05 -7.41
N ASP A 27 -0.50 -11.23 -7.77
CA ASP A 27 -0.29 -11.62 -9.17
C ASP A 27 -1.63 -11.86 -9.87
N ASN A 28 -2.65 -12.16 -9.10
CA ASN A 28 -4.01 -12.38 -9.52
C ASN A 28 -4.79 -11.05 -9.52
N GLU A 29 -5.57 -10.81 -10.56
CA GLU A 29 -6.39 -9.59 -10.69
C GLU A 29 -7.40 -9.45 -9.54
N ILE A 30 -8.01 -10.55 -9.10
CA ILE A 30 -8.95 -10.56 -7.97
C ILE A 30 -8.25 -10.09 -6.69
N GLY A 31 -7.04 -10.57 -6.44
CA GLY A 31 -6.23 -10.15 -5.28
C GLY A 31 -5.94 -8.65 -5.31
N ARG A 32 -5.58 -8.11 -6.48
CA ARG A 32 -5.34 -6.68 -6.65
C ARG A 32 -6.61 -5.85 -6.43
N GLU A 33 -7.75 -6.27 -6.98
CA GLU A 33 -9.03 -5.57 -6.79
C GLU A 33 -9.47 -5.58 -5.31
N ILE A 34 -9.26 -6.70 -4.61
CA ILE A 34 -9.49 -6.78 -3.17
C ILE A 34 -8.64 -5.74 -2.44
N MET A 35 -7.37 -5.61 -2.80
CA MET A 35 -6.48 -4.64 -2.17
C MET A 35 -6.92 -3.20 -2.42
N LEU A 36 -7.35 -2.87 -3.64
CA LEU A 36 -7.89 -1.55 -3.96
C LEU A 36 -9.14 -1.23 -3.14
N GLN A 37 -10.04 -2.19 -3.01
CA GLN A 37 -11.25 -2.04 -2.19
C GLN A 37 -10.90 -1.80 -0.72
N VAL A 38 -9.97 -2.59 -0.17
CA VAL A 38 -9.53 -2.45 1.22
C VAL A 38 -8.88 -1.09 1.46
N LEU A 39 -8.09 -0.58 0.53
CA LEU A 39 -7.52 0.77 0.63
C LEU A 39 -8.60 1.85 0.64
N ARG A 40 -9.65 1.74 -0.20
CA ARG A 40 -10.79 2.67 -0.18
C ARG A 40 -11.50 2.64 1.17
N GLU A 41 -11.79 1.47 1.68
CA GLU A 41 -12.45 1.29 2.97
C GLU A 41 -11.60 1.82 4.13
N ALA A 42 -10.28 1.61 4.07
CA ALA A 42 -9.36 2.16 5.06
C ALA A 42 -9.40 3.69 5.08
N LYS A 43 -9.47 4.33 3.92
CA LYS A 43 -9.58 5.79 3.82
C LYS A 43 -10.90 6.33 4.36
N GLU A 44 -11.97 5.58 4.26
CA GLU A 44 -13.26 5.94 4.87
C GLU A 44 -13.23 5.78 6.39
N LYS A 45 -12.54 4.76 6.87
CA LYS A 45 -12.47 4.42 8.30
C LYS A 45 -11.47 5.25 9.08
N PHE A 46 -10.32 5.53 8.48
CA PHE A 46 -9.22 6.25 9.12
C PHE A 46 -8.92 7.54 8.38
N CYS A 47 -8.44 8.53 9.12
CA CYS A 47 -7.99 9.79 8.52
C CYS A 47 -6.52 9.67 8.09
N PHE A 48 -6.27 9.64 6.79
CA PHE A 48 -4.93 9.75 6.22
C PHE A 48 -4.98 10.19 4.77
N LYS A 49 -3.90 10.81 4.31
CA LYS A 49 -3.68 11.05 2.89
C LYS A 49 -2.92 9.89 2.28
N LEU A 50 -3.30 9.49 1.08
CA LEU A 50 -2.60 8.51 0.27
C LEU A 50 -2.07 9.23 -0.97
N SER A 51 -0.79 9.59 -0.94
CA SER A 51 -0.16 10.34 -2.05
C SER A 51 0.19 9.45 -3.22
N ASN A 52 0.56 8.21 -2.94
CA ASN A 52 0.87 7.21 -3.97
C ASN A 52 0.76 5.80 -3.39
N PHE A 53 0.58 4.82 -4.26
CA PHE A 53 0.60 3.42 -3.89
C PHE A 53 0.92 2.55 -5.10
N CYS A 54 1.36 1.33 -4.85
CA CYS A 54 1.50 0.29 -5.86
C CYS A 54 1.31 -1.08 -5.21
N VAL A 55 0.36 -1.85 -5.74
CA VAL A 55 0.11 -3.24 -5.34
C VAL A 55 0.90 -4.14 -6.29
N MET A 56 2.01 -4.65 -5.82
CA MET A 56 2.89 -5.56 -6.57
C MET A 56 2.52 -7.02 -6.27
N PRO A 57 2.95 -7.98 -7.10
CA PRO A 57 2.57 -9.40 -6.89
C PRO A 57 2.84 -9.95 -5.48
N THR A 58 3.91 -9.51 -4.82
CA THR A 58 4.34 -10.02 -3.51
C THR A 58 4.48 -8.95 -2.44
N HIS A 59 4.11 -7.71 -2.73
CA HIS A 59 4.26 -6.62 -1.77
C HIS A 59 3.41 -5.41 -2.14
N LEU A 60 3.27 -4.51 -1.18
CA LEU A 60 2.51 -3.28 -1.27
C LEU A 60 3.42 -2.11 -0.90
N HIS A 61 3.42 -1.06 -1.70
CA HIS A 61 4.00 0.22 -1.37
C HIS A 61 2.93 1.27 -1.16
N LEU A 62 3.06 2.06 -0.10
CA LEU A 62 2.20 3.20 0.19
C LEU A 62 3.06 4.42 0.51
N LEU A 63 2.63 5.59 0.07
CA LEU A 63 3.12 6.87 0.56
C LEU A 63 1.95 7.55 1.25
N VAL A 64 1.99 7.59 2.58
CA VAL A 64 0.85 7.98 3.43
C VAL A 64 1.23 9.09 4.40
N GLN A 65 0.25 9.94 4.70
CA GLN A 65 0.34 10.92 5.77
C GLN A 65 -0.87 10.72 6.70
N PRO A 66 -0.70 10.07 7.85
CA PRO A 66 -1.77 9.97 8.82
C PRO A 66 -2.16 11.34 9.36
N CYS A 67 -3.46 11.56 9.61
CA CYS A 67 -3.91 12.74 10.33
C CYS A 67 -3.45 12.70 11.80
N GLU A 68 -3.54 13.84 12.47
CA GLU A 68 -3.07 14.02 13.84
C GLU A 68 -3.53 12.94 14.82
N ASP A 69 -4.81 12.57 14.75
CA ASP A 69 -5.42 11.56 15.64
C ASP A 69 -5.33 10.13 15.10
N ALA A 70 -4.70 9.94 13.95
CA ALA A 70 -4.60 8.63 13.32
C ALA A 70 -3.30 7.91 13.70
N ASN A 71 -3.36 6.60 13.75
CA ASN A 71 -2.23 5.74 14.10
C ASN A 71 -1.89 4.83 12.93
N LEU A 72 -0.70 5.00 12.35
CA LEU A 72 -0.25 4.22 11.20
C LEU A 72 -0.25 2.71 11.48
N SER A 73 0.14 2.29 12.68
CA SER A 73 0.13 0.87 13.04
C SER A 73 -1.27 0.28 13.03
N ARG A 74 -2.27 1.03 13.49
CA ARG A 74 -3.68 0.59 13.44
C ARG A 74 -4.20 0.53 12.02
N ILE A 75 -3.87 1.52 11.20
CA ILE A 75 -4.23 1.56 9.78
C ILE A 75 -3.67 0.33 9.07
N MET A 76 -2.38 0.07 9.23
CA MET A 76 -1.72 -1.07 8.58
C MET A 76 -2.22 -2.41 9.09
N HIS A 77 -2.47 -2.54 10.39
CA HIS A 77 -3.07 -3.76 10.96
C HIS A 77 -4.44 -4.05 10.33
N TRP A 78 -5.27 -3.02 10.24
CA TRP A 78 -6.60 -3.15 9.64
C TRP A 78 -6.53 -3.55 8.16
N ILE A 79 -5.67 -2.87 7.37
CA ILE A 79 -5.47 -3.17 5.94
C ILE A 79 -5.03 -4.62 5.74
N LYS A 80 -4.02 -5.06 6.49
CA LYS A 80 -3.49 -6.42 6.40
C LYS A 80 -4.53 -7.47 6.79
N LEU A 81 -5.24 -7.25 7.88
CA LEU A 81 -6.26 -8.18 8.38
C LEU A 81 -7.40 -8.33 7.37
N HIS A 82 -7.95 -7.24 6.88
CA HIS A 82 -9.11 -7.27 5.99
C HIS A 82 -8.76 -7.78 4.60
N SER A 83 -7.62 -7.42 4.05
CA SER A 83 -7.18 -7.96 2.76
C SER A 83 -6.94 -9.47 2.82
N ALA A 84 -6.35 -9.97 3.90
CA ALA A 84 -6.15 -11.39 4.10
C ALA A 84 -7.48 -12.15 4.23
N LYS A 85 -8.42 -11.63 4.99
CA LYS A 85 -9.75 -12.25 5.15
C LYS A 85 -10.51 -12.33 3.83
N LEU A 86 -10.55 -11.24 3.08
CA LEU A 86 -11.25 -11.19 1.79
C LEU A 86 -10.59 -12.10 0.77
N TRP A 87 -9.27 -12.14 0.72
CA TRP A 87 -8.55 -13.03 -0.18
C TRP A 87 -8.82 -14.51 0.16
N ASN A 88 -8.73 -14.89 1.42
CA ASN A 88 -8.98 -16.26 1.85
C ASN A 88 -10.42 -16.67 1.57
N PHE A 89 -11.37 -15.78 1.79
CA PHE A 89 -12.78 -16.04 1.43
C PHE A 89 -12.96 -16.24 -0.08
N ALA A 90 -12.41 -15.35 -0.90
CA ALA A 90 -12.54 -15.38 -2.35
C ALA A 90 -11.81 -16.57 -2.99
N SER A 91 -10.65 -16.96 -2.46
CA SER A 91 -9.83 -18.04 -2.98
C SER A 91 -10.16 -19.41 -2.41
N GLY A 92 -10.94 -19.47 -1.34
CA GLY A 92 -11.21 -20.72 -0.59
C GLY A 92 -10.00 -21.24 0.18
N ALA A 93 -8.96 -20.44 0.33
CA ALA A 93 -7.73 -20.80 1.03
C ALA A 93 -7.74 -20.33 2.49
N GLU A 94 -6.86 -20.90 3.30
CA GLU A 94 -6.58 -20.49 4.68
C GLU A 94 -5.12 -20.09 4.80
N ASN A 95 -4.69 -19.12 3.99
CA ASN A 95 -3.31 -18.72 3.92
C ASN A 95 -2.96 -17.63 4.95
N HIS A 96 -1.73 -17.68 5.43
CA HIS A 96 -1.10 -16.57 6.12
C HIS A 96 -0.56 -15.60 5.05
N VAL A 97 -1.38 -14.64 4.63
CA VAL A 97 -1.12 -13.79 3.46
C VAL A 97 0.08 -12.86 3.67
N TRP A 98 0.13 -12.17 4.81
CA TRP A 98 1.13 -11.17 5.07
C TRP A 98 2.26 -11.67 5.97
N GLY A 99 3.46 -11.16 5.75
CA GLY A 99 4.55 -11.29 6.71
C GLY A 99 4.20 -10.61 8.04
N ASN A 100 4.92 -10.96 9.10
CA ASN A 100 4.62 -10.50 10.47
C ASN A 100 4.80 -9.00 10.68
N ARG A 101 5.54 -8.33 9.81
CA ARG A 101 5.88 -6.90 9.94
C ARG A 101 5.66 -6.17 8.64
N TYR A 102 5.55 -4.85 8.77
CA TYR A 102 5.72 -3.93 7.66
C TYR A 102 6.88 -2.98 7.97
N PHE A 103 7.46 -2.39 6.93
CA PHE A 103 8.50 -1.39 7.06
C PHE A 103 7.89 0.00 6.86
N SER A 104 8.30 0.95 7.68
CA SER A 104 7.89 2.35 7.53
C SER A 104 9.09 3.25 7.75
N ARG A 105 9.18 4.28 6.90
CA ARG A 105 10.22 5.29 6.99
C ARG A 105 9.62 6.67 6.82
N ALA A 106 9.90 7.57 7.77
CA ALA A 106 9.46 8.96 7.67
C ALA A 106 10.21 9.68 6.54
N ILE A 107 9.48 10.45 5.75
CA ILE A 107 10.04 11.30 4.69
C ILE A 107 10.60 12.57 5.33
N ARG A 108 11.86 12.90 5.06
CA ARG A 108 12.59 13.99 5.71
C ARG A 108 12.42 15.34 5.03
N ASP A 109 12.28 15.35 3.70
CA ASP A 109 12.24 16.56 2.91
C ASP A 109 11.53 16.34 1.56
N GLN A 110 11.37 17.43 0.80
CA GLN A 110 10.72 17.39 -0.50
C GLN A 110 11.47 16.51 -1.52
N GLN A 111 12.79 16.54 -1.49
CA GLN A 111 13.60 15.71 -2.40
C GLN A 111 13.37 14.22 -2.16
N GLU A 112 13.32 13.80 -0.91
CA GLU A 112 13.02 12.41 -0.54
C GLU A 112 11.58 12.05 -0.91
N TYR A 113 10.62 12.96 -0.71
CA TYR A 113 9.24 12.77 -1.14
C TYR A 113 9.15 12.49 -2.64
N ASP A 114 9.79 13.32 -3.46
CA ASP A 114 9.80 13.18 -4.91
C ASP A 114 10.48 11.88 -5.35
N SER A 115 11.56 11.50 -4.68
CA SER A 115 12.27 10.24 -4.94
C SER A 115 11.41 9.02 -4.65
N VAL A 116 10.68 9.04 -3.53
CA VAL A 116 9.77 7.94 -3.15
C VAL A 116 8.58 7.88 -4.10
N MET A 117 8.01 9.02 -4.48
CA MET A 117 6.94 9.09 -5.48
C MET A 117 7.36 8.39 -6.77
N ASN A 118 8.53 8.75 -7.29
CA ASN A 118 9.07 8.14 -8.51
C ASN A 118 9.39 6.65 -8.34
N TYR A 119 9.96 6.28 -7.21
CA TYR A 119 10.27 4.87 -6.91
C TYR A 119 9.00 4.01 -6.94
N ILE A 120 7.93 4.48 -6.31
CA ILE A 120 6.63 3.77 -6.30
C ILE A 120 6.05 3.71 -7.71
N ASP A 121 6.07 4.83 -8.46
CA ASP A 121 5.58 4.88 -9.84
C ASP A 121 6.31 3.89 -10.76
N GLN A 122 7.62 3.81 -10.65
CA GLN A 122 8.46 2.98 -11.51
C GLN A 122 8.48 1.50 -11.12
N ASN A 123 7.96 1.14 -9.96
CA ASN A 123 8.05 -0.22 -9.43
C ASN A 123 7.52 -1.30 -10.39
N PRO A 124 6.31 -1.16 -10.97
CA PRO A 124 5.81 -2.16 -11.93
C PRO A 124 6.58 -2.16 -13.26
N VAL A 125 7.14 -1.03 -13.66
CA VAL A 125 7.99 -0.95 -14.86
C VAL A 125 9.32 -1.66 -14.63
N ALA A 126 9.98 -1.37 -13.51
CA ALA A 126 11.24 -2.01 -13.14
C ALA A 126 11.10 -3.53 -12.97
N ALA A 127 9.93 -4.00 -12.56
CA ALA A 127 9.63 -5.43 -12.44
C ALA A 127 9.24 -6.08 -13.78
N GLY A 128 9.18 -5.32 -14.87
CA GLY A 128 8.83 -5.83 -16.20
C GLY A 128 7.35 -6.16 -16.39
N LEU A 129 6.48 -5.63 -15.55
CA LEU A 129 5.04 -5.93 -15.60
C LEU A 129 4.29 -5.09 -16.62
N VAL A 130 4.68 -3.85 -16.80
CA VAL A 130 4.09 -2.88 -17.73
C VAL A 130 5.18 -1.98 -18.34
N PRO A 131 4.97 -1.41 -19.54
CA PRO A 131 5.94 -0.49 -20.14
C PRO A 131 5.95 0.91 -19.52
N THR A 132 4.81 1.36 -18.98
CA THR A 132 4.68 2.67 -18.30
C THR A 132 3.91 2.56 -16.98
N PRO A 133 4.19 3.45 -16.00
CA PRO A 133 3.51 3.39 -14.69
C PRO A 133 1.98 3.46 -14.78
N GLU A 134 1.46 4.27 -15.69
CA GLU A 134 0.03 4.53 -15.85
C GLU A 134 -0.75 3.32 -16.37
N GLU A 135 -0.08 2.32 -16.88
CA GLU A 135 -0.69 1.08 -17.36
C GLU A 135 -0.91 0.04 -16.26
N TRP A 136 -0.29 0.22 -15.08
CA TRP A 136 -0.52 -0.69 -13.95
C TRP A 136 -1.74 -0.25 -13.15
N ARG A 137 -2.87 -0.96 -13.33
CA ARG A 137 -4.18 -0.60 -12.73
C ARG A 137 -4.13 -0.47 -11.20
N ALA A 138 -3.38 -1.32 -10.54
CA ALA A 138 -3.24 -1.32 -9.08
C ALA A 138 -2.16 -0.35 -8.59
N SER A 139 -2.17 0.87 -9.09
CA SER A 139 -1.18 1.90 -8.76
C SER A 139 -1.80 3.30 -8.70
N GLY A 140 -1.14 4.18 -7.97
CA GLY A 140 -1.50 5.59 -7.91
C GLY A 140 -1.42 6.30 -9.25
N SER A 141 -0.42 5.98 -10.08
CA SER A 141 -0.25 6.55 -11.42
C SER A 141 -1.46 6.30 -12.32
N PHE A 142 -1.97 5.07 -12.33
CA PHE A 142 -3.18 4.72 -13.08
C PHE A 142 -4.38 5.58 -12.68
N HIS A 143 -4.60 5.72 -11.38
CA HIS A 143 -5.73 6.45 -10.83
C HIS A 143 -5.61 7.96 -11.03
N LYS A 144 -4.42 8.54 -10.88
CA LYS A 144 -4.17 9.98 -11.09
C LYS A 144 -4.41 10.42 -12.53
N VAL A 145 -3.84 9.69 -13.48
CA VAL A 145 -3.99 10.03 -14.91
C VAL A 145 -5.44 9.96 -15.37
N ARG A 146 -6.20 8.99 -14.86
CA ARG A 146 -7.61 8.81 -15.19
C ARG A 146 -8.56 9.57 -14.29
N LYS A 147 -8.04 10.33 -13.32
CA LYS A 147 -8.82 11.12 -12.36
C LYS A 147 -9.88 10.29 -11.61
N ILE A 148 -9.52 9.05 -11.28
CA ILE A 148 -10.39 8.16 -10.50
C ILE A 148 -10.36 8.62 -9.04
N SER A 149 -11.54 8.89 -8.48
CA SER A 149 -11.69 9.33 -7.10
C SER A 149 -11.67 8.16 -6.10
N GLY A 150 -11.44 8.47 -4.83
CA GLY A 150 -11.61 7.55 -3.71
C GLY A 150 -10.34 6.90 -3.16
N LEU A 151 -9.19 7.03 -3.82
CA LEU A 151 -7.92 6.51 -3.35
C LEU A 151 -6.88 7.60 -3.10
N ILE A 152 -6.47 8.30 -4.15
CA ILE A 152 -5.45 9.35 -4.02
C ILE A 152 -6.05 10.60 -3.36
N GLY A 153 -5.31 11.14 -2.41
CA GLY A 153 -5.72 12.34 -1.68
C GLY A 153 -5.81 12.19 -0.18
#